data_e66add77fc916b639d0618169d350a7e
#
_entry.id   e66add77fc916b639d0618169d350a7e
#
_cell.length_a   1.000
_cell.length_b   1.000
_cell.length_c   1.000
_cell.angle_alpha   90.00
_cell.angle_beta   90.00
_cell.angle_gamma   90.00
#
_symmetry.space_group_name_H-M   'P 1'
#
loop_
_entity.id
_entity.type
_entity.pdbx_description
1 polymer ?
#
loop_
_entity_poly.entity_id
_entity_poly.type
_entity_poly.pdbx_seq_one_letter_code
_entity_poly.pdbx_strand_id
1 'polypeptide(L)'
;MYQKTGQPVSPSYEKIYFSMWELGQRYGRFTKFRVMGESHDQRMIPVLEIGEGEETVFCISGIRGTEAVLPGLLVKLSEEYCKAYECGWPIEEFYEVKELLDNIRICMIPLLNPDGYEVCQNGWTSLRNPIYRQMLRMQGISEKEFQGNGRGIDIKKNFPTLFYTRTRIGREPGSENETKALIHLLQDYRSRGLLSFSEKQKKAIHYCHTSGIIRNKRSCRLARHLHKYSVSSGEICKKEKEEGSLEQFYAERIKEPSLEIEIPVTEEKENGYRDLRLLPLEYIFSLDV
;
A
#
# COMPACT_ATOMS: atom_id res chain seq x y z
N MET A 1 20.52 -0.62 -8.85
CA MET A 1 21.13 -1.31 -10.01
C MET A 1 20.22 -1.03 -11.22
N TYR A 2 20.71 -0.48 -12.31
CA TYR A 2 19.91 -0.18 -13.50
C TYR A 2 20.18 -1.24 -14.56
N GLN A 3 19.13 -1.69 -15.25
CA GLN A 3 19.34 -2.41 -16.52
C GLN A 3 19.89 -1.43 -17.57
N LYS A 4 20.57 -1.94 -18.59
CA LYS A 4 21.13 -1.14 -19.71
C LYS A 4 20.12 -0.26 -20.48
N THR A 5 18.81 -0.41 -20.19
CA THR A 5 17.69 0.32 -20.79
C THR A 5 17.22 1.54 -19.98
N GLY A 6 17.87 1.88 -18.85
CA GLY A 6 17.48 3.02 -18.01
C GLY A 6 16.22 2.82 -17.15
N GLN A 7 15.49 1.71 -17.31
CA GLN A 7 14.30 1.43 -16.50
C GLN A 7 14.67 0.99 -15.06
N PRO A 8 13.88 1.38 -14.03
CA PRO A 8 14.10 0.91 -12.67
C PRO A 8 13.94 -0.61 -12.63
N VAL A 9 14.90 -1.28 -12.05
CA VAL A 9 14.79 -2.72 -11.79
C VAL A 9 13.84 -2.90 -10.62
N SER A 10 12.67 -3.47 -10.86
CA SER A 10 11.77 -3.92 -9.81
C SER A 10 12.47 -4.99 -8.98
N PRO A 11 12.47 -4.91 -7.64
CA PRO A 11 13.05 -5.97 -6.81
C PRO A 11 12.21 -7.25 -6.94
N SER A 12 12.82 -8.44 -6.81
CA SER A 12 12.05 -9.68 -6.71
C SER A 12 11.22 -9.70 -5.42
N TYR A 13 10.19 -10.56 -5.38
CA TYR A 13 9.39 -10.79 -4.17
C TYR A 13 10.27 -11.15 -2.97
N GLU A 14 11.23 -12.06 -3.15
CA GLU A 14 12.15 -12.49 -2.10
C GLU A 14 12.97 -11.32 -1.56
N LYS A 15 13.43 -10.44 -2.45
CA LYS A 15 14.19 -9.26 -2.03
C LYS A 15 13.33 -8.32 -1.20
N ILE A 16 12.07 -8.08 -1.57
CA ILE A 16 11.13 -7.29 -0.78
C ILE A 16 10.95 -7.92 0.60
N TYR A 17 10.63 -9.21 0.64
CA TYR A 17 10.38 -9.95 1.87
C TYR A 17 11.57 -9.91 2.82
N PHE A 18 12.75 -10.31 2.34
CA PHE A 18 13.96 -10.37 3.17
C PHE A 18 14.46 -8.98 3.58
N SER A 19 14.33 -7.96 2.75
CA SER A 19 14.66 -6.59 3.16
C SER A 19 13.79 -6.11 4.32
N MET A 20 12.47 -6.39 4.30
CA MET A 20 11.58 -6.05 5.42
C MET A 20 11.93 -6.84 6.69
N TRP A 21 12.26 -8.13 6.53
CA TRP A 21 12.71 -8.96 7.65
C TRP A 21 14.02 -8.45 8.26
N GLU A 22 15.02 -8.11 7.43
CA GLU A 22 16.30 -7.55 7.88
C GLU A 22 16.14 -6.23 8.64
N LEU A 23 15.25 -5.36 8.18
CA LEU A 23 14.92 -4.12 8.91
C LEU A 23 14.33 -4.42 10.28
N GLY A 24 13.41 -5.38 10.37
CA GLY A 24 12.85 -5.82 11.64
C GLY A 24 13.88 -6.42 12.60
N GLN A 25 14.92 -7.12 12.08
CA GLN A 25 16.02 -7.65 12.90
C GLN A 25 16.99 -6.54 13.33
N ARG A 26 17.37 -5.67 12.39
CA ARG A 26 18.36 -4.61 12.65
C ARG A 26 17.86 -3.57 13.64
N TYR A 27 16.60 -3.16 13.51
CA TYR A 27 15.99 -2.08 14.29
C TYR A 27 14.96 -2.58 15.31
N GLY A 28 15.09 -3.82 15.78
CA GLY A 28 14.11 -4.52 16.60
C GLY A 28 13.71 -3.84 17.93
N ARG A 29 14.35 -2.74 18.33
CA ARG A 29 13.96 -1.95 19.51
C ARG A 29 12.68 -1.15 19.29
N PHE A 30 12.46 -0.66 18.08
CA PHE A 30 11.31 0.18 17.70
C PHE A 30 10.60 -0.30 16.43
N THR A 31 10.99 -1.46 15.92
CA THR A 31 10.33 -2.09 14.76
C THR A 31 9.82 -3.48 15.12
N LYS A 32 8.76 -3.91 14.42
CA LYS A 32 8.25 -5.26 14.54
C LYS A 32 7.92 -5.81 13.16
N PHE A 33 8.69 -6.82 12.74
CA PHE A 33 8.39 -7.56 11.52
C PHE A 33 7.36 -8.66 11.79
N ARG A 34 6.39 -8.79 10.89
CA ARG A 34 5.39 -9.87 10.92
C ARG A 34 5.05 -10.33 9.51
N VAL A 35 4.49 -11.53 9.44
CA VAL A 35 3.76 -12.01 8.29
C VAL A 35 2.28 -11.91 8.60
N MET A 36 1.51 -11.12 7.84
CA MET A 36 0.08 -10.97 8.12
C MET A 36 -0.77 -12.13 7.55
N GLY A 37 -0.24 -12.87 6.59
CA GLY A 37 -0.90 -14.01 5.95
C GLY A 37 -0.14 -14.51 4.74
N GLU A 38 -0.76 -15.43 4.02
CA GLU A 38 -0.24 -16.03 2.80
C GLU A 38 -1.18 -15.78 1.63
N SER A 39 -0.61 -15.57 0.44
CA SER A 39 -1.34 -15.53 -0.83
C SER A 39 -1.88 -16.92 -1.20
N HIS A 40 -2.70 -16.98 -2.25
CA HIS A 40 -3.20 -18.27 -2.76
C HIS A 40 -2.08 -19.18 -3.28
N ASP A 41 -0.97 -18.63 -3.74
CA ASP A 41 0.21 -19.40 -4.19
C ASP A 41 1.28 -19.56 -3.08
N GLN A 42 0.87 -19.40 -1.81
CA GLN A 42 1.67 -19.62 -0.59
C GLN A 42 2.90 -18.69 -0.50
N ARG A 43 2.75 -17.44 -0.91
CA ARG A 43 3.73 -16.38 -0.64
C ARG A 43 3.35 -15.61 0.61
N MET A 44 4.30 -15.47 1.52
CA MET A 44 4.13 -14.70 2.75
C MET A 44 3.96 -13.21 2.43
N ILE A 45 3.04 -12.53 3.13
CA ILE A 45 2.81 -11.09 2.97
C ILE A 45 3.49 -10.37 4.13
N PRO A 46 4.63 -9.67 3.88
CA PRO A 46 5.41 -9.05 4.93
C PRO A 46 4.79 -7.74 5.41
N VAL A 47 4.92 -7.49 6.70
CA VAL A 47 4.50 -6.27 7.38
C VAL A 47 5.64 -5.81 8.30
N LEU A 48 5.95 -4.52 8.25
CA LEU A 48 6.88 -3.88 9.18
C LEU A 48 6.21 -2.72 9.90
N GLU A 49 6.12 -2.83 11.20
CA GLU A 49 5.72 -1.73 12.07
C GLU A 49 6.95 -0.92 12.46
N ILE A 50 6.86 0.41 12.42
CA ILE A 50 7.95 1.33 12.77
C ILE A 50 7.41 2.35 13.77
N GLY A 51 8.08 2.48 14.92
CA GLY A 51 7.70 3.40 15.99
C GLY A 51 7.01 2.70 17.17
N GLU A 52 6.86 3.43 18.28
CA GLU A 52 6.34 2.93 19.56
C GLU A 52 4.91 3.40 19.85
N GLY A 53 4.33 4.28 19.02
CA GLY A 53 2.98 4.80 19.20
C GLY A 53 1.92 3.71 19.30
N GLU A 54 0.88 3.91 20.11
CA GLU A 54 -0.25 2.98 20.24
C GLU A 54 -1.19 3.03 19.02
N GLU A 55 -1.36 4.22 18.45
CA GLU A 55 -2.16 4.43 17.25
C GLU A 55 -1.34 4.17 16.00
N THR A 56 -1.99 3.74 14.90
CA THR A 56 -1.31 3.25 13.71
C THR A 56 -1.84 3.90 12.44
N VAL A 57 -0.93 4.33 11.57
CA VAL A 57 -1.20 4.70 10.18
C VAL A 57 -0.69 3.58 9.26
N PHE A 58 -1.54 3.11 8.36
CA PHE A 58 -1.19 2.06 7.39
C PHE A 58 -0.71 2.67 6.07
N CYS A 59 0.40 2.15 5.56
CA CYS A 59 0.97 2.49 4.25
C CYS A 59 1.05 1.22 3.40
N ILE A 60 0.28 1.16 2.31
CA ILE A 60 0.08 -0.06 1.52
C ILE A 60 0.41 0.21 0.06
N SER A 61 1.14 -0.70 -0.59
CA SER A 61 1.36 -0.73 -2.04
C SER A 61 1.31 -2.16 -2.59
N GLY A 62 1.55 -2.31 -3.90
CA GLY A 62 1.56 -3.63 -4.53
C GLY A 62 0.21 -4.36 -4.42
N ILE A 63 -0.91 -3.65 -4.55
CA ILE A 63 -2.25 -4.23 -4.52
C ILE A 63 -2.56 -4.93 -5.85
N ARG A 64 -2.04 -4.40 -6.96
CA ARG A 64 -2.15 -4.98 -8.29
C ARG A 64 -0.82 -5.50 -8.77
N GLY A 65 -0.83 -6.59 -9.54
CA GLY A 65 0.38 -7.17 -10.10
C GLY A 65 1.20 -6.21 -10.97
N THR A 66 0.54 -5.28 -11.63
CA THR A 66 1.16 -4.26 -12.49
C THR A 66 1.97 -3.19 -11.74
N GLU A 67 1.82 -3.09 -10.42
CA GLU A 67 2.54 -2.11 -9.59
C GLU A 67 3.97 -2.63 -9.30
N ALA A 68 4.89 -2.33 -10.21
CA ALA A 68 6.22 -2.94 -10.24
C ALA A 68 7.28 -2.23 -9.38
N VAL A 69 7.15 -0.92 -9.20
CA VAL A 69 8.19 -0.05 -8.61
C VAL A 69 7.86 0.34 -7.18
N LEU A 70 6.60 0.67 -6.90
CA LEU A 70 6.17 1.14 -5.57
C LEU A 70 6.50 0.19 -4.42
N PRO A 71 6.40 -1.16 -4.56
CA PRO A 71 6.83 -2.06 -3.49
C PRO A 71 8.28 -1.86 -3.07
N GLY A 72 9.18 -1.71 -4.03
CA GLY A 72 10.59 -1.43 -3.76
C GLY A 72 10.84 -0.06 -3.15
N LEU A 73 10.07 0.95 -3.58
CA LEU A 73 10.15 2.29 -2.99
C LEU A 73 9.64 2.32 -1.54
N LEU A 74 8.60 1.55 -1.22
CA LEU A 74 8.08 1.48 0.14
C LEU A 74 9.06 0.77 1.08
N VAL A 75 9.79 -0.25 0.60
CA VAL A 75 10.91 -0.87 1.35
C VAL A 75 12.01 0.15 1.60
N LYS A 76 12.43 0.90 0.58
CA LYS A 76 13.44 1.96 0.71
C LYS A 76 13.01 3.04 1.71
N LEU A 77 11.74 3.42 1.68
CA LEU A 77 11.15 4.37 2.62
C LEU A 77 11.20 3.85 4.05
N SER A 78 10.86 2.57 4.25
CA SER A 78 10.93 1.91 5.55
C SER A 78 12.35 1.94 6.11
N GLU A 79 13.36 1.68 5.28
CA GLU A 79 14.77 1.76 5.67
C GLU A 79 15.17 3.19 6.07
N GLU A 80 14.74 4.19 5.31
CA GLU A 80 15.02 5.60 5.60
C GLU A 80 14.39 6.05 6.91
N TYR A 81 13.15 5.68 7.17
CA TYR A 81 12.47 5.99 8.44
C TYR A 81 13.13 5.30 9.63
N CYS A 82 13.55 4.04 9.48
CA CYS A 82 14.30 3.35 10.53
C CYS A 82 15.62 4.05 10.84
N LYS A 83 16.37 4.48 9.82
CA LYS A 83 17.64 5.22 10.02
C LYS A 83 17.40 6.59 10.68
N ALA A 84 16.42 7.34 10.20
CA ALA A 84 16.10 8.65 10.75
C ALA A 84 15.64 8.53 12.22
N TYR A 85 14.80 7.54 12.54
CA TYR A 85 14.35 7.26 13.89
C TYR A 85 15.53 6.90 14.83
N GLU A 86 16.43 5.98 14.42
CA GLU A 86 17.55 5.54 15.22
C GLU A 86 18.56 6.67 15.47
N CYS A 87 18.85 7.47 14.44
CA CYS A 87 19.83 8.54 14.52
C CYS A 87 19.25 9.85 15.11
N GLY A 88 17.94 9.96 15.25
CA GLY A 88 17.28 11.23 15.62
C GLY A 88 17.46 12.31 14.57
N TRP A 89 17.55 11.95 13.28
CA TRP A 89 17.70 12.91 12.19
C TRP A 89 16.34 13.33 11.63
N PRO A 90 16.12 14.62 11.43
CA PRO A 90 14.91 15.09 10.76
C PRO A 90 14.96 14.76 9.27
N ILE A 91 13.79 14.56 8.68
CA ILE A 91 13.60 14.51 7.23
C ILE A 91 13.18 15.90 6.74
N GLU A 92 13.83 16.42 5.67
CA GLU A 92 13.65 17.78 5.13
C GLU A 92 13.81 18.88 6.19
N GLU A 93 14.71 18.70 7.14
CA GLU A 93 15.03 19.64 8.24
C GLU A 93 13.82 20.01 9.14
N PHE A 94 12.67 19.41 8.91
CA PHE A 94 11.41 19.76 9.57
C PHE A 94 10.72 18.59 10.28
N TYR A 95 10.73 17.39 9.68
CA TYR A 95 10.02 16.25 10.27
C TYR A 95 10.91 15.49 11.24
N GLU A 96 10.68 15.66 12.53
CA GLU A 96 11.32 14.90 13.60
C GLU A 96 10.73 13.47 13.63
N VAL A 97 11.31 12.58 12.82
CA VAL A 97 10.76 11.23 12.58
C VAL A 97 10.57 10.45 13.87
N LYS A 98 11.53 10.57 14.80
CA LYS A 98 11.44 9.87 16.08
C LYS A 98 10.23 10.35 16.89
N GLU A 99 10.06 11.65 17.05
CA GLU A 99 8.95 12.22 17.81
C GLU A 99 7.58 11.85 17.19
N LEU A 100 7.45 11.96 15.87
CA LEU A 100 6.23 11.58 15.17
C LEU A 100 5.90 10.10 15.36
N LEU A 101 6.88 9.20 15.26
CA LEU A 101 6.66 7.76 15.33
C LEU A 101 6.62 7.22 16.78
N ASP A 102 7.08 7.96 17.76
CA ASP A 102 6.84 7.68 19.17
C ASP A 102 5.36 7.91 19.54
N ASN A 103 4.69 8.84 18.85
CA ASN A 103 3.28 9.15 19.05
C ASN A 103 2.35 8.24 18.20
N ILE A 104 2.66 8.09 16.91
CA ILE A 104 1.85 7.31 15.97
C ILE A 104 2.76 6.39 15.15
N ARG A 105 2.63 5.07 15.32
CA ARG A 105 3.40 4.11 14.53
C ARG A 105 2.94 4.06 13.08
N ILE A 106 3.85 3.72 12.18
CA ILE A 106 3.54 3.40 10.79
C ILE A 106 3.61 1.89 10.59
N CYS A 107 2.59 1.35 9.92
CA CYS A 107 2.56 -0.05 9.48
C CYS A 107 2.75 -0.10 7.96
N MET A 108 3.91 -0.59 7.53
CA MET A 108 4.32 -0.67 6.13
C MET A 108 3.99 -2.04 5.54
N ILE A 109 3.19 -2.06 4.46
CA ILE A 109 2.82 -3.25 3.69
C ILE A 109 3.23 -3.01 2.24
N PRO A 110 4.48 -3.33 1.86
CA PRO A 110 4.99 -2.97 0.53
C PRO A 110 4.36 -3.76 -0.60
N LEU A 111 3.92 -4.99 -0.36
CA LEU A 111 3.44 -5.89 -1.39
C LEU A 111 2.26 -6.72 -0.88
N LEU A 112 1.03 -6.24 -1.14
CA LEU A 112 -0.19 -6.93 -0.73
C LEU A 112 -0.52 -8.13 -1.65
N ASN A 113 -0.17 -8.04 -2.94
CA ASN A 113 -0.44 -9.06 -3.97
C ASN A 113 0.85 -9.67 -4.53
N PRO A 114 1.54 -10.53 -3.78
CA PRO A 114 2.80 -11.09 -4.25
C PRO A 114 2.65 -12.03 -5.45
N ASP A 115 1.51 -12.71 -5.61
CA ASP A 115 1.28 -13.61 -6.74
C ASP A 115 1.14 -12.85 -8.05
N GLY A 116 0.29 -11.81 -8.07
CA GLY A 116 0.12 -10.97 -9.24
C GLY A 116 1.40 -10.24 -9.62
N TYR A 117 2.15 -9.77 -8.62
CA TYR A 117 3.45 -9.14 -8.80
C TYR A 117 4.44 -10.08 -9.51
N GLU A 118 4.58 -11.30 -9.00
CA GLU A 118 5.47 -12.30 -9.60
C GLU A 118 5.06 -12.70 -11.03
N VAL A 119 3.76 -12.79 -11.31
CA VAL A 119 3.28 -13.03 -12.68
C VAL A 119 3.71 -11.90 -13.61
N CYS A 120 3.56 -10.65 -13.21
CA CYS A 120 3.95 -9.50 -14.04
C CYS A 120 5.46 -9.41 -14.26
N GLN A 121 6.27 -9.83 -13.28
CA GLN A 121 7.74 -9.76 -13.36
C GLN A 121 8.33 -10.98 -14.11
N ASN A 122 7.84 -12.20 -13.80
CA ASN A 122 8.47 -13.46 -14.17
C ASN A 122 7.57 -14.37 -15.02
N GLY A 123 6.38 -13.88 -15.39
CA GLY A 123 5.41 -14.61 -16.21
C GLY A 123 4.64 -15.68 -15.45
N TRP A 124 3.71 -16.34 -16.15
CA TRP A 124 2.83 -17.37 -15.57
C TRP A 124 3.58 -18.53 -14.92
N THR A 125 4.82 -18.79 -15.32
CA THR A 125 5.65 -19.85 -14.74
C THR A 125 6.02 -19.61 -13.29
N SER A 126 5.90 -18.39 -12.81
CA SER A 126 6.13 -18.03 -11.41
C SER A 126 5.08 -18.59 -10.46
N LEU A 127 3.86 -18.85 -10.93
CA LEU A 127 2.84 -19.51 -10.14
C LEU A 127 3.19 -20.97 -9.88
N ARG A 128 3.19 -21.38 -8.62
CA ARG A 128 3.50 -22.75 -8.17
C ARG A 128 2.37 -23.71 -8.53
N ASN A 129 1.12 -23.27 -8.38
CA ASN A 129 -0.06 -24.09 -8.67
C ASN A 129 -0.29 -24.22 -10.18
N PRO A 130 -0.14 -25.43 -10.79
CA PRO A 130 -0.28 -25.61 -12.22
C PRO A 130 -1.71 -25.41 -12.74
N ILE A 131 -2.72 -25.64 -11.90
CA ILE A 131 -4.13 -25.47 -12.25
C ILE A 131 -4.44 -23.97 -12.43
N TYR A 132 -4.02 -23.14 -11.49
CA TYR A 132 -4.20 -21.68 -11.59
C TYR A 132 -3.42 -21.12 -12.78
N ARG A 133 -2.19 -21.57 -12.98
CA ARG A 133 -1.37 -21.19 -14.13
C ARG A 133 -2.07 -21.44 -15.46
N GLN A 134 -2.64 -22.66 -15.64
CA GLN A 134 -3.35 -23.01 -16.86
C GLN A 134 -4.63 -22.20 -17.02
N MET A 135 -5.43 -22.08 -15.95
CA MET A 135 -6.69 -21.34 -15.95
C MET A 135 -6.48 -19.87 -16.34
N LEU A 136 -5.45 -19.23 -15.79
CA LEU A 136 -5.17 -17.82 -16.05
C LEU A 136 -4.63 -17.58 -17.46
N ARG A 137 -3.78 -18.48 -17.98
CA ARG A 137 -3.33 -18.45 -19.39
C ARG A 137 -4.48 -18.50 -20.37
N MET A 138 -5.51 -19.28 -20.08
CA MET A 138 -6.69 -19.40 -20.95
C MET A 138 -7.52 -18.12 -21.01
N GLN A 139 -7.35 -17.17 -20.08
CA GLN A 139 -8.03 -15.88 -20.12
C GLN A 139 -7.50 -14.93 -21.21
N GLY A 140 -6.35 -15.23 -21.81
CA GLY A 140 -5.75 -14.44 -22.89
C GLY A 140 -5.23 -13.06 -22.45
N ILE A 141 -5.08 -12.81 -21.15
CA ILE A 141 -4.53 -11.56 -20.61
C ILE A 141 -3.01 -11.63 -20.70
N SER A 142 -2.38 -10.52 -21.13
CA SER A 142 -0.93 -10.41 -21.09
C SER A 142 -0.41 -10.44 -19.65
N GLU A 143 0.68 -11.17 -19.41
CA GLU A 143 1.32 -11.25 -18.10
C GLU A 143 1.62 -9.86 -17.51
N LYS A 144 2.09 -8.93 -18.35
CA LYS A 144 2.44 -7.55 -17.96
C LYS A 144 1.24 -6.66 -17.63
N GLU A 145 0.05 -7.05 -18.04
CA GLU A 145 -1.21 -6.33 -17.77
C GLU A 145 -2.05 -7.02 -16.69
N PHE A 146 -1.52 -8.09 -16.11
CA PHE A 146 -2.24 -8.88 -15.13
C PHE A 146 -2.38 -8.14 -13.80
N GLN A 147 -3.62 -7.87 -13.40
CA GLN A 147 -3.94 -7.11 -12.19
C GLN A 147 -4.40 -8.01 -11.02
N GLY A 148 -4.76 -9.25 -11.30
CA GLY A 148 -5.30 -10.19 -10.32
C GLY A 148 -4.25 -10.80 -9.39
N ASN A 149 -4.72 -11.57 -8.42
CA ASN A 149 -3.90 -12.45 -7.58
C ASN A 149 -3.71 -13.83 -8.24
N GLY A 150 -3.18 -14.82 -7.51
CA GLY A 150 -2.98 -16.20 -8.00
C GLY A 150 -4.25 -16.90 -8.50
N ARG A 151 -5.44 -16.41 -8.16
CA ARG A 151 -6.75 -16.87 -8.66
C ARG A 151 -7.35 -16.00 -9.76
N GLY A 152 -6.68 -14.93 -10.16
CA GLY A 152 -7.16 -13.96 -11.16
C GLY A 152 -8.17 -12.95 -10.62
N ILE A 153 -8.26 -12.77 -9.32
CA ILE A 153 -9.16 -11.80 -8.69
C ILE A 153 -8.41 -10.49 -8.42
N ASP A 154 -8.96 -9.37 -8.88
CA ASP A 154 -8.46 -8.02 -8.52
C ASP A 154 -8.74 -7.75 -7.03
N ILE A 155 -7.70 -7.84 -6.21
CA ILE A 155 -7.77 -7.62 -4.76
C ILE A 155 -8.31 -6.23 -4.45
N LYS A 156 -7.97 -5.23 -5.25
CA LYS A 156 -8.44 -3.85 -5.06
C LYS A 156 -9.96 -3.73 -5.11
N LYS A 157 -10.65 -4.72 -5.68
CA LYS A 157 -12.12 -4.78 -5.80
C LYS A 157 -12.73 -5.94 -5.03
N ASN A 158 -12.05 -6.50 -4.04
CA ASN A 158 -12.53 -7.68 -3.31
C ASN A 158 -12.98 -7.37 -1.88
N PHE A 159 -12.90 -6.13 -1.40
CA PHE A 159 -13.28 -5.78 -0.03
C PHE A 159 -14.80 -5.71 0.15
N PRO A 160 -15.34 -6.13 1.33
CA PRO A 160 -16.78 -6.15 1.60
C PRO A 160 -17.30 -4.75 1.96
N THR A 161 -17.42 -3.88 0.95
CA THR A 161 -18.03 -2.56 1.05
C THR A 161 -19.54 -2.64 1.16
N LEU A 162 -20.21 -1.59 1.68
CA LEU A 162 -21.68 -1.55 1.83
C LEU A 162 -22.41 -1.63 0.49
N PHE A 163 -21.78 -1.18 -0.58
CA PHE A 163 -22.35 -1.15 -1.94
C PHE A 163 -21.83 -2.28 -2.83
N TYR A 164 -21.27 -3.34 -2.22
CA TYR A 164 -20.78 -4.47 -3.01
C TYR A 164 -21.93 -5.17 -3.72
N THR A 165 -21.90 -5.13 -5.04
CA THR A 165 -22.88 -5.83 -5.89
C THR A 165 -22.27 -7.13 -6.37
N ARG A 166 -22.92 -8.24 -6.10
CA ARG A 166 -22.49 -9.57 -6.53
C ARG A 166 -22.67 -9.71 -8.04
N THR A 167 -21.68 -9.32 -8.82
CA THR A 167 -21.77 -9.26 -10.28
C THR A 167 -21.52 -10.61 -10.97
N ARG A 168 -20.88 -11.59 -10.32
CA ARG A 168 -20.57 -12.91 -10.87
C ARG A 168 -20.64 -14.00 -9.82
N ILE A 169 -21.15 -15.20 -10.22
CA ILE A 169 -21.13 -16.42 -9.39
C ILE A 169 -19.67 -16.74 -9.01
N GLY A 170 -19.40 -16.97 -7.73
CA GLY A 170 -18.09 -17.38 -7.22
C GLY A 170 -17.15 -16.24 -6.81
N ARG A 171 -17.57 -14.99 -6.90
CA ARG A 171 -16.79 -13.85 -6.38
C ARG A 171 -17.50 -13.26 -5.15
N GLU A 172 -17.25 -13.89 -4.01
CA GLU A 172 -17.73 -13.36 -2.73
C GLU A 172 -16.82 -12.20 -2.28
N PRO A 173 -17.42 -11.12 -1.68
CA PRO A 173 -16.61 -10.06 -1.10
C PRO A 173 -15.75 -10.62 0.04
N GLY A 174 -14.48 -10.22 0.07
CA GLY A 174 -13.52 -10.74 1.06
C GLY A 174 -13.16 -12.21 0.87
N SER A 175 -13.31 -12.75 -0.35
CA SER A 175 -12.99 -14.16 -0.63
C SER A 175 -11.50 -14.47 -0.62
N GLU A 176 -10.68 -13.49 -1.00
CA GLU A 176 -9.25 -13.71 -1.22
C GLU A 176 -8.45 -13.73 0.08
N ASN A 177 -7.41 -14.55 0.11
CA ASN A 177 -6.57 -14.71 1.31
C ASN A 177 -5.91 -13.40 1.71
N GLU A 178 -5.41 -12.66 0.73
CA GLU A 178 -4.77 -11.36 0.90
C GLU A 178 -5.74 -10.34 1.49
N THR A 179 -6.99 -10.34 1.00
CA THR A 179 -8.06 -9.47 1.51
C THR A 179 -8.42 -9.82 2.95
N LYS A 180 -8.58 -11.12 3.27
CA LYS A 180 -8.87 -11.60 4.63
C LYS A 180 -7.75 -11.23 5.59
N ALA A 181 -6.50 -11.47 5.18
CA ALA A 181 -5.33 -11.17 5.98
C ALA A 181 -5.26 -9.68 6.34
N LEU A 182 -5.49 -8.80 5.35
CA LEU A 182 -5.51 -7.36 5.59
C LEU A 182 -6.68 -6.93 6.48
N ILE A 183 -7.89 -7.48 6.28
CA ILE A 183 -9.05 -7.18 7.14
C ILE A 183 -8.75 -7.55 8.61
N HIS A 184 -8.18 -8.73 8.85
CA HIS A 184 -7.78 -9.14 10.19
C HIS A 184 -6.73 -8.21 10.78
N LEU A 185 -5.70 -7.87 9.99
CA LEU A 185 -4.67 -6.94 10.45
C LEU A 185 -5.26 -5.58 10.85
N LEU A 186 -6.16 -5.01 10.04
CA LEU A 186 -6.78 -3.72 10.33
C LEU A 186 -7.65 -3.73 11.61
N GLN A 187 -8.18 -4.89 12.00
CA GLN A 187 -8.97 -5.04 13.23
C GLN A 187 -8.13 -5.13 14.50
N ASP A 188 -6.86 -5.52 14.38
CA ASP A 188 -5.94 -5.68 15.52
C ASP A 188 -5.37 -4.35 16.02
N TYR A 189 -5.57 -3.26 15.28
CA TYR A 189 -4.93 -1.98 15.57
C TYR A 189 -5.92 -0.86 15.83
N ARG A 190 -5.51 0.06 16.68
CA ARG A 190 -6.14 1.38 16.80
C ARG A 190 -5.68 2.25 15.64
N SER A 191 -6.42 2.17 14.54
CA SER A 191 -6.04 2.83 13.32
C SER A 191 -6.44 4.31 13.27
N ARG A 192 -5.55 5.16 12.72
CA ARG A 192 -5.76 6.62 12.53
C ARG A 192 -5.82 7.00 11.06
N GLY A 193 -5.51 6.10 10.15
CA GLY A 193 -5.59 6.34 8.72
C GLY A 193 -4.97 5.26 7.87
N LEU A 194 -5.32 5.31 6.60
CA LEU A 194 -4.80 4.42 5.57
C LEU A 194 -4.35 5.23 4.36
N LEU A 195 -3.12 5.01 3.93
CA LEU A 195 -2.53 5.52 2.70
C LEU A 195 -2.26 4.34 1.78
N SER A 196 -2.98 4.23 0.67
CA SER A 196 -2.68 3.27 -0.39
C SER A 196 -2.00 3.98 -1.55
N PHE A 197 -0.95 3.37 -2.09
CA PHE A 197 -0.15 3.93 -3.18
C PHE A 197 -0.36 3.13 -4.45
N SER A 198 -0.64 3.80 -5.56
CA SER A 198 -0.85 3.21 -6.88
C SER A 198 0.03 3.85 -7.94
N GLU A 199 0.56 3.02 -8.85
CA GLU A 199 1.33 3.51 -10.00
C GLU A 199 0.40 4.01 -11.10
N LYS A 200 0.57 5.27 -11.51
CA LYS A 200 -0.21 5.91 -12.58
C LYS A 200 0.65 6.90 -13.37
N GLN A 201 0.10 7.40 -14.47
CA GLN A 201 0.78 8.42 -15.29
C GLN A 201 0.70 9.83 -14.69
N LYS A 202 -0.33 10.11 -13.90
CA LYS A 202 -0.55 11.41 -13.27
C LYS A 202 -0.61 11.28 -11.76
N LYS A 203 -0.26 12.35 -11.08
CA LYS A 203 -0.43 12.46 -9.62
C LYS A 203 -1.90 12.75 -9.30
N ALA A 204 -2.44 12.04 -8.33
CA ALA A 204 -3.75 12.35 -7.76
C ALA A 204 -3.86 11.87 -6.31
N ILE A 205 -4.69 12.54 -5.53
CA ILE A 205 -5.11 12.10 -4.20
C ILE A 205 -6.61 11.87 -4.25
N HIS A 206 -6.99 10.63 -4.00
CA HIS A 206 -8.39 10.25 -3.90
C HIS A 206 -8.76 10.08 -2.43
N TYR A 207 -9.91 10.63 -2.03
CA TYR A 207 -10.48 10.39 -0.70
C TYR A 207 -11.89 9.83 -0.79
N CYS A 208 -12.21 8.90 0.10
CA CYS A 208 -13.52 8.26 0.12
C CYS A 208 -14.57 9.10 0.85
N HIS A 209 -15.77 9.11 0.29
CA HIS A 209 -16.94 9.74 0.86
C HIS A 209 -17.90 8.69 1.43
N THR A 210 -18.27 8.85 2.68
CA THR A 210 -19.18 7.96 3.41
C THR A 210 -20.43 8.72 3.84
N SER A 211 -21.34 8.10 4.57
CA SER A 211 -22.52 8.75 5.12
C SER A 211 -22.25 9.79 6.22
N GLY A 212 -21.01 9.86 6.72
CA GLY A 212 -20.65 10.73 7.85
C GLY A 212 -20.12 12.10 7.44
N ILE A 213 -20.89 13.18 7.61
CA ILE A 213 -20.51 14.54 7.21
C ILE A 213 -19.18 15.00 7.83
N ILE A 214 -18.97 14.76 9.13
CA ILE A 214 -17.75 15.18 9.85
C ILE A 214 -16.54 14.42 9.31
N ARG A 215 -16.67 13.11 9.11
CA ARG A 215 -15.61 12.25 8.55
C ARG A 215 -15.22 12.66 7.15
N ASN A 216 -16.22 12.95 6.32
CA ASN A 216 -16.00 13.42 4.95
C ASN A 216 -15.26 14.76 4.91
N LYS A 217 -15.59 15.70 5.81
CA LYS A 217 -14.87 16.97 5.94
C LYS A 217 -13.42 16.74 6.37
N ARG A 218 -13.17 15.82 7.33
CA ARG A 218 -11.81 15.45 7.76
C ARG A 218 -11.00 14.85 6.61
N SER A 219 -11.53 13.85 5.90
CA SER A 219 -10.85 13.25 4.76
C SER A 219 -10.53 14.27 3.66
N CYS A 220 -11.47 15.14 3.34
CA CYS A 220 -11.27 16.22 2.35
C CYS A 220 -10.21 17.22 2.80
N ARG A 221 -10.19 17.60 4.09
CA ARG A 221 -9.17 18.51 4.66
C ARG A 221 -7.78 17.87 4.56
N LEU A 222 -7.64 16.61 4.97
CA LEU A 222 -6.38 15.87 4.87
C LEU A 222 -5.89 15.76 3.42
N ALA A 223 -6.78 15.40 2.49
CA ALA A 223 -6.42 15.32 1.07
C ALA A 223 -5.92 16.67 0.52
N ARG A 224 -6.58 17.79 0.89
CA ARG A 224 -6.13 19.13 0.50
C ARG A 224 -4.80 19.52 1.15
N HIS A 225 -4.60 19.13 2.40
CA HIS A 225 -3.36 19.40 3.12
C HIS A 225 -2.19 18.66 2.45
N LEU A 226 -2.30 17.36 2.23
CA LEU A 226 -1.27 16.58 1.55
C LEU A 226 -1.02 17.07 0.11
N HIS A 227 -2.06 17.45 -0.60
CA HIS A 227 -1.92 18.04 -1.93
C HIS A 227 -1.06 19.32 -1.90
N LYS A 228 -1.27 20.19 -0.92
CA LYS A 228 -0.53 21.43 -0.81
C LYS A 228 0.96 21.23 -0.50
N TYR A 229 1.27 20.28 0.38
CA TYR A 229 2.63 20.14 0.93
C TYR A 229 3.47 19.04 0.28
N SER A 230 2.85 18.00 -0.27
CA SER A 230 3.58 16.84 -0.79
C SER A 230 3.28 16.52 -2.27
N VAL A 231 2.08 16.82 -2.78
CA VAL A 231 1.64 16.43 -4.14
C VAL A 231 1.11 17.62 -4.92
N SER A 232 1.77 18.75 -4.81
CA SER A 232 1.30 20.06 -5.31
C SER A 232 0.93 20.13 -6.81
N SER A 233 1.38 19.18 -7.63
CA SER A 233 1.05 19.13 -9.07
C SER A 233 -0.06 18.13 -9.42
N GLY A 234 -0.71 17.50 -8.43
CA GLY A 234 -1.72 16.47 -8.63
C GLY A 234 -3.15 17.00 -8.64
N GLU A 235 -4.10 16.10 -8.80
CA GLU A 235 -5.53 16.37 -8.69
C GLU A 235 -6.08 15.83 -7.35
N ILE A 236 -7.12 16.47 -6.81
CA ILE A 236 -7.86 15.94 -5.66
C ILE A 236 -9.20 15.42 -6.15
N CYS A 237 -9.41 14.13 -5.98
CA CYS A 237 -10.60 13.45 -6.47
C CYS A 237 -11.43 12.87 -5.31
N LYS A 238 -12.71 13.13 -5.33
CA LYS A 238 -13.67 12.51 -4.41
C LYS A 238 -14.15 11.19 -5.00
N LYS A 239 -14.11 10.12 -4.23
CA LYS A 239 -14.67 8.81 -4.56
C LYS A 239 -15.89 8.51 -3.71
N GLU A 240 -16.95 8.07 -4.34
CA GLU A 240 -18.19 7.71 -3.67
C GLU A 240 -18.62 6.31 -4.05
N LYS A 241 -19.01 5.52 -3.04
CA LYS A 241 -19.61 4.19 -3.23
C LYS A 241 -18.78 3.27 -4.12
N GLU A 242 -17.45 3.33 -4.02
CA GLU A 242 -16.58 2.42 -4.76
C GLU A 242 -16.78 0.99 -4.30
N GLU A 243 -17.32 0.19 -5.20
CA GLU A 243 -17.60 -1.21 -4.97
C GLU A 243 -16.30 -2.01 -4.78
N GLY A 244 -16.19 -2.69 -3.64
CA GLY A 244 -15.09 -3.59 -3.33
C GLY A 244 -13.74 -2.91 -3.06
N SER A 245 -13.66 -1.57 -3.06
CA SER A 245 -12.39 -0.86 -2.84
C SER A 245 -11.92 -0.97 -1.39
N LEU A 246 -10.61 -1.12 -1.21
CA LEU A 246 -9.96 -1.12 0.11
C LEU A 246 -10.27 0.18 0.85
N GLU A 247 -10.11 1.31 0.19
CA GLU A 247 -10.26 2.63 0.76
C GLU A 247 -11.69 2.89 1.21
N GLN A 248 -12.68 2.46 0.38
CA GLN A 248 -14.09 2.57 0.73
C GLN A 248 -14.44 1.67 1.93
N PHE A 249 -13.98 0.41 1.91
CA PHE A 249 -14.14 -0.52 3.03
C PHE A 249 -13.57 0.06 4.33
N TYR A 250 -12.35 0.57 4.27
CA TYR A 250 -11.69 1.15 5.44
C TYR A 250 -12.46 2.35 6.00
N ALA A 251 -12.85 3.30 5.14
CA ALA A 251 -13.62 4.48 5.54
C ALA A 251 -15.01 4.12 6.12
N GLU A 252 -15.63 3.04 5.65
CA GLU A 252 -16.93 2.56 6.15
C GLU A 252 -16.83 1.80 7.47
N ARG A 253 -15.83 0.92 7.62
CA ARG A 253 -15.72 -0.03 8.73
C ARG A 253 -14.85 0.47 9.87
N ILE A 254 -13.67 0.99 9.55
CA ILE A 254 -12.75 1.54 10.56
C ILE A 254 -13.17 2.96 10.93
N LYS A 255 -13.80 3.69 10.01
CA LYS A 255 -14.33 5.05 10.19
C LYS A 255 -13.28 6.15 10.37
N GLU A 256 -12.05 5.86 9.96
CA GLU A 256 -10.95 6.81 9.88
C GLU A 256 -10.67 7.19 8.42
N PRO A 257 -9.91 8.28 8.16
CA PRO A 257 -9.59 8.71 6.80
C PRO A 257 -8.82 7.65 6.01
N SER A 258 -9.20 7.47 4.76
CA SER A 258 -8.52 6.62 3.79
C SER A 258 -8.26 7.42 2.52
N LEU A 259 -7.01 7.41 2.08
CA LEU A 259 -6.55 8.13 0.89
C LEU A 259 -5.83 7.17 -0.05
N GLU A 260 -6.24 7.17 -1.32
CA GLU A 260 -5.44 6.55 -2.38
C GLU A 260 -4.60 7.64 -3.06
N ILE A 261 -3.32 7.38 -3.21
CA ILE A 261 -2.34 8.31 -3.76
C ILE A 261 -1.77 7.70 -5.03
N GLU A 262 -2.07 8.32 -6.15
CA GLU A 262 -1.53 7.96 -7.44
C GLU A 262 -0.20 8.67 -7.66
N ILE A 263 0.86 7.90 -7.90
CA ILE A 263 2.22 8.39 -8.09
C ILE A 263 2.69 8.01 -9.49
N PRO A 264 3.15 8.98 -10.31
CA PRO A 264 3.76 8.68 -11.60
C PRO A 264 5.13 8.03 -11.36
N VAL A 265 5.28 6.86 -11.96
CA VAL A 265 6.56 6.15 -11.99
C VAL A 265 7.18 6.39 -13.35
N THR A 266 7.77 7.57 -13.54
CA THR A 266 8.50 7.95 -14.76
C THR A 266 10.00 8.06 -14.48
N GLU A 267 10.80 8.24 -15.52
CA GLU A 267 12.27 8.34 -15.45
C GLU A 267 12.76 9.55 -14.60
N GLU A 268 11.94 10.56 -14.37
CA GLU A 268 12.21 11.67 -13.45
C GLU A 268 11.96 11.27 -11.99
N LYS A 269 12.68 10.27 -11.55
CA LYS A 269 12.48 9.46 -10.33
C LYS A 269 12.60 10.20 -9.00
N GLU A 270 13.32 11.32 -8.96
CA GLU A 270 13.58 12.01 -7.70
C GLU A 270 12.32 12.65 -7.13
N ASN A 271 11.49 13.26 -7.97
CA ASN A 271 10.26 13.92 -7.50
C ASN A 271 9.20 12.94 -6.97
N GLY A 272 8.98 11.82 -7.65
CA GLY A 272 8.00 10.81 -7.21
C GLY A 272 8.39 10.13 -5.88
N TYR A 273 9.68 9.87 -5.68
CA TYR A 273 10.18 9.33 -4.42
C TYR A 273 10.14 10.37 -3.31
N ARG A 274 10.45 11.63 -3.61
CA ARG A 274 10.37 12.72 -2.63
C ARG A 274 8.95 12.87 -2.10
N ASP A 275 7.94 12.87 -2.98
CA ASP A 275 6.55 12.93 -2.56
C ASP A 275 6.18 11.74 -1.67
N LEU A 276 6.50 10.52 -2.10
CA LEU A 276 6.25 9.30 -1.34
C LEU A 276 6.89 9.36 0.06
N ARG A 277 8.11 9.88 0.15
CA ARG A 277 8.89 10.02 1.38
C ARG A 277 8.24 10.92 2.42
N LEU A 278 7.58 11.99 1.97
CA LEU A 278 6.99 12.99 2.85
C LEU A 278 5.54 12.66 3.22
N LEU A 279 4.80 12.01 2.34
CA LEU A 279 3.36 11.79 2.50
C LEU A 279 2.95 11.14 3.83
N PRO A 280 3.58 10.05 4.32
CA PRO A 280 3.21 9.46 5.60
C PRO A 280 3.52 10.37 6.78
N LEU A 281 4.65 11.08 6.76
CA LEU A 281 5.03 12.01 7.83
C LEU A 281 4.10 13.22 7.88
N GLU A 282 3.81 13.80 6.71
CA GLU A 282 2.87 14.91 6.59
C GLU A 282 1.46 14.53 7.00
N TYR A 283 1.05 13.30 6.68
CA TYR A 283 -0.24 12.76 7.14
C TYR A 283 -0.29 12.69 8.66
N ILE A 284 0.72 12.11 9.32
CA ILE A 284 0.79 12.01 10.78
C ILE A 284 0.80 13.40 11.40
N PHE A 285 1.66 14.29 10.92
CA PHE A 285 1.76 15.67 11.41
C PHE A 285 0.42 16.41 11.33
N SER A 286 -0.35 16.18 10.26
CA SER A 286 -1.67 16.80 10.07
C SER A 286 -2.80 16.22 10.92
N LEU A 287 -2.57 15.11 11.63
CA LEU A 287 -3.55 14.55 12.57
C LEU A 287 -3.62 15.31 13.89
N ASP A 288 -2.53 15.99 14.26
CA ASP A 288 -2.40 16.75 15.50
C ASP A 288 -2.79 18.23 15.34
N VAL A 289 -3.07 18.67 14.11
CA VAL A 289 -3.53 20.01 13.72
C VAL A 289 -5.03 19.95 13.36
#